data_469c8dab1d2703f4d5d9958c5314ba05
#
_entry.id   469c8dab1d2703f4d5d9958c5314ba05
#
_cell.length_a   1.000
_cell.length_b   1.000
_cell.length_c   1.000
_cell.angle_alpha   90.00
_cell.angle_beta   90.00
_cell.angle_gamma   90.00
#
_symmetry.space_group_name_H-M   'P 1'
#
loop_
_entity.id
_entity.type
_entity.pdbx_description
1 polymer ?
#
loop_
_entity_poly.entity_id
_entity_poly.type
_entity_poly.pdbx_seq_one_letter_code
_entity_poly.pdbx_strand_id
1 'polypeptide(L)'
;SIKPPTVEVFLAAVPKDETARYQRIMKGAGLNLHALELENSALIRALIGNDLDPTVIVNIGGRSTSILIVNKGYERVSHNYEIGGFEITRSIARSLNVSLEKAEELKKKLGLKEIDENVINNAMKSLIDMMVFETRKTITNYEEAKGQKISKVLLVGGLPNMPNFINYFKQKLGRE
;
A
#
# COMPACT_ATOMS: atom_id res chain seq x y z
N SER A 1 33.73 -27.52 1.58
CA SER A 1 32.59 -27.97 0.76
C SER A 1 32.05 -26.78 -0.04
N ILE A 2 32.16 -26.89 -1.35
CA ILE A 2 31.58 -25.88 -2.28
C ILE A 2 30.09 -26.03 -2.20
N LYS A 3 29.40 -24.98 -1.70
CA LYS A 3 27.92 -24.95 -1.75
C LYS A 3 27.50 -24.94 -3.22
N PRO A 4 26.50 -25.75 -3.60
CA PRO A 4 25.99 -25.71 -4.97
C PRO A 4 25.44 -24.30 -5.29
N PRO A 5 25.54 -23.84 -6.54
CA PRO A 5 24.98 -22.55 -6.92
C PRO A 5 23.47 -22.56 -6.69
N THR A 6 22.97 -21.57 -5.97
CA THR A 6 21.55 -21.38 -5.70
C THR A 6 20.99 -20.30 -6.62
N VAL A 7 19.81 -20.55 -7.19
CA VAL A 7 19.06 -19.59 -7.99
C VAL A 7 17.88 -19.11 -7.17
N GLU A 8 17.71 -17.80 -7.04
CA GLU A 8 16.49 -17.24 -6.47
C GLU A 8 15.37 -17.31 -7.52
N VAL A 9 14.23 -17.84 -7.13
CA VAL A 9 13.05 -17.97 -8.01
C VAL A 9 11.89 -17.24 -7.36
N PHE A 10 11.27 -16.33 -8.11
CA PHE A 10 9.97 -15.75 -7.75
C PHE A 10 8.87 -16.66 -8.31
N LEU A 11 8.03 -17.17 -7.42
CA LEU A 11 6.88 -17.99 -7.79
C LEU A 11 5.59 -17.24 -7.48
N ALA A 12 4.76 -17.06 -8.50
CA ALA A 12 3.41 -16.51 -8.36
C ALA A 12 2.38 -17.53 -8.84
N ALA A 13 1.34 -17.74 -8.06
CA ALA A 13 0.21 -18.60 -8.40
C ALA A 13 -1.09 -17.79 -8.30
N VAL A 14 -1.91 -17.89 -9.35
CA VAL A 14 -3.23 -17.23 -9.40
C VAL A 14 -4.29 -18.30 -9.65
N PRO A 15 -5.42 -18.28 -8.92
CA PRO A 15 -6.54 -19.17 -9.18
C PRO A 15 -7.03 -19.04 -10.63
N LYS A 16 -7.29 -20.19 -11.29
CA LYS A 16 -7.77 -20.21 -12.68
C LYS A 16 -9.08 -19.43 -12.87
N ASP A 17 -9.95 -19.45 -11.85
CA ASP A 17 -11.23 -18.76 -11.89
C ASP A 17 -11.08 -17.24 -11.95
N GLU A 18 -10.05 -16.68 -11.31
CA GLU A 18 -9.75 -15.25 -11.39
C GLU A 18 -9.31 -14.88 -12.80
N THR A 19 -8.40 -15.63 -13.40
CA THR A 19 -7.97 -15.37 -14.79
C THR A 19 -9.15 -15.49 -15.76
N ALA A 20 -9.99 -16.51 -15.60
CA ALA A 20 -11.19 -16.70 -16.42
C ALA A 20 -12.20 -15.55 -16.22
N ARG A 21 -12.31 -15.00 -14.99
CA ARG A 21 -13.17 -13.84 -14.70
C ARG A 21 -12.73 -12.61 -15.49
N TYR A 22 -11.45 -12.26 -15.47
CA TYR A 22 -10.91 -11.13 -16.23
C TYR A 22 -11.07 -11.33 -17.74
N GLN A 23 -10.83 -12.54 -18.25
CA GLN A 23 -11.05 -12.85 -19.66
C GLN A 23 -12.51 -12.63 -20.08
N ARG A 24 -13.49 -13.06 -19.27
CA ARG A 24 -14.91 -12.83 -19.55
C ARG A 24 -15.29 -11.36 -19.54
N ILE A 25 -14.76 -10.57 -18.57
CA ILE A 25 -15.01 -9.13 -18.49
C ILE A 25 -14.48 -8.42 -19.75
N MET A 26 -13.25 -8.69 -20.12
CA MET A 26 -12.62 -8.06 -21.29
C MET A 26 -13.34 -8.44 -22.60
N LYS A 27 -13.66 -9.72 -22.77
CA LYS A 27 -14.44 -10.19 -23.91
C LYS A 27 -15.83 -9.55 -23.97
N GLY A 28 -16.52 -9.43 -22.83
CA GLY A 28 -17.83 -8.77 -22.74
C GLY A 28 -17.78 -7.27 -23.07
N ALA A 29 -16.66 -6.62 -22.81
CA ALA A 29 -16.40 -5.22 -23.19
C ALA A 29 -15.91 -5.06 -24.65
N GLY A 30 -15.78 -6.14 -25.43
CA GLY A 30 -15.24 -6.09 -26.78
C GLY A 30 -13.73 -5.84 -26.86
N LEU A 31 -13.01 -6.06 -25.76
CA LEU A 31 -11.57 -5.84 -25.64
C LEU A 31 -10.79 -7.16 -25.75
N ASN A 32 -9.64 -7.11 -26.40
CA ASN A 32 -8.69 -8.23 -26.43
C ASN A 32 -7.77 -8.15 -25.21
N LEU A 33 -7.87 -9.13 -24.32
CA LEU A 33 -6.95 -9.26 -23.21
C LEU A 33 -5.58 -9.69 -23.70
N HIS A 34 -4.59 -8.84 -23.57
CA HIS A 34 -3.22 -9.12 -24.00
C HIS A 34 -2.39 -9.81 -22.92
N ALA A 35 -2.47 -9.32 -21.69
CA ALA A 35 -1.73 -9.88 -20.56
C ALA A 35 -2.46 -9.61 -19.23
N LEU A 36 -2.18 -10.44 -18.23
CA LEU A 36 -2.49 -10.24 -16.82
C LEU A 36 -1.17 -10.30 -16.05
N GLU A 37 -1.01 -9.38 -15.11
CA GLU A 37 0.12 -9.44 -14.18
C GLU A 37 -0.36 -9.15 -12.74
N LEU A 38 0.46 -9.51 -11.76
CA LEU A 38 0.18 -9.18 -10.38
C LEU A 38 0.34 -7.67 -10.15
N GLU A 39 -0.53 -7.10 -9.32
CA GLU A 39 -0.50 -5.66 -8.99
C GLU A 39 0.87 -5.23 -8.47
N ASN A 40 1.48 -6.01 -7.58
CA ASN A 40 2.81 -5.73 -7.04
C ASN A 40 3.87 -5.66 -8.13
N SER A 41 3.85 -6.60 -9.08
CA SER A 41 4.81 -6.62 -10.21
C SER A 41 4.65 -5.38 -11.09
N ALA A 42 3.40 -4.98 -11.36
CA ALA A 42 3.10 -3.76 -12.11
C ALA A 42 3.60 -2.51 -11.39
N LEU A 43 3.38 -2.41 -10.07
CA LEU A 43 3.87 -1.30 -9.24
C LEU A 43 5.40 -1.22 -9.24
N ILE A 44 6.08 -2.34 -9.05
CA ILE A 44 7.56 -2.40 -9.06
C ILE A 44 8.09 -1.93 -10.42
N ARG A 45 7.56 -2.47 -11.50
CA ARG A 45 7.96 -2.10 -12.85
C ARG A 45 7.74 -0.60 -13.14
N ALA A 46 6.63 -0.04 -12.67
CA ALA A 46 6.29 1.35 -12.94
C ALA A 46 7.07 2.37 -12.07
N LEU A 47 7.40 2.01 -10.82
CA LEU A 47 7.92 2.95 -9.84
C LEU A 47 9.42 2.82 -9.58
N ILE A 48 9.96 1.62 -9.71
CA ILE A 48 11.36 1.33 -9.39
C ILE A 48 12.26 1.46 -10.63
N GLY A 49 11.76 1.01 -11.80
CA GLY A 49 12.55 1.08 -13.03
C GLY A 49 13.91 0.39 -12.87
N ASN A 50 14.98 1.14 -13.10
CA ASN A 50 16.37 0.67 -12.98
C ASN A 50 17.01 0.95 -11.61
N ASP A 51 16.25 1.43 -10.64
CA ASP A 51 16.77 1.69 -9.30
C ASP A 51 17.02 0.37 -8.57
N LEU A 52 18.22 0.20 -8.06
CA LEU A 52 18.65 -1.02 -7.39
C LEU A 52 18.65 -0.91 -5.86
N ASP A 53 18.38 0.30 -5.34
CA ASP A 53 18.39 0.55 -3.90
C ASP A 53 17.16 -0.07 -3.19
N PRO A 54 17.35 -0.57 -1.97
CA PRO A 54 16.25 -1.10 -1.18
C PRO A 54 15.17 -0.03 -0.95
N THR A 55 13.99 -0.26 -1.49
CA THR A 55 12.86 0.69 -1.47
C THR A 55 11.62 0.01 -0.89
N VAL A 56 10.87 0.74 -0.08
CA VAL A 56 9.53 0.32 0.36
C VAL A 56 8.48 1.02 -0.48
N ILE A 57 7.49 0.26 -0.97
CA ILE A 57 6.27 0.78 -1.58
C ILE A 57 5.12 0.47 -0.64
N VAL A 58 4.42 1.50 -0.16
CA VAL A 58 3.20 1.38 0.63
C VAL A 58 2.03 1.77 -0.27
N ASN A 59 1.33 0.78 -0.79
CA ASN A 59 0.16 0.98 -1.64
C ASN A 59 -1.12 0.97 -0.80
N ILE A 60 -1.71 2.14 -0.61
CA ILE A 60 -2.92 2.32 0.20
C ILE A 60 -4.13 2.47 -0.71
N GLY A 61 -4.77 1.35 -0.96
CA GLY A 61 -5.98 1.27 -1.77
C GLY A 61 -7.26 1.63 -1.02
N GLY A 62 -8.40 1.36 -1.64
CA GLY A 62 -9.71 1.59 -1.02
C GLY A 62 -10.01 0.61 0.11
N ARG A 63 -9.73 -0.68 -0.08
CA ARG A 63 -10.07 -1.76 0.87
C ARG A 63 -8.87 -2.39 1.57
N SER A 64 -7.70 -2.30 0.98
CA SER A 64 -6.50 -2.95 1.49
C SER A 64 -5.28 -2.05 1.35
N THR A 65 -4.27 -2.36 2.14
CA THR A 65 -2.93 -1.78 2.04
C THR A 65 -1.94 -2.90 1.81
N SER A 66 -1.03 -2.70 0.86
CA SER A 66 0.12 -3.58 0.66
C SER A 66 1.42 -2.83 0.92
N ILE A 67 2.33 -3.50 1.63
CA ILE A 67 3.67 -3.02 1.94
C ILE A 67 4.64 -3.95 1.23
N LEU A 68 5.37 -3.42 0.26
CA LEU A 68 6.33 -4.16 -0.55
C LEU A 68 7.73 -3.67 -0.22
N ILE A 69 8.68 -4.58 -0.02
CA ILE A 69 10.09 -4.25 -0.01
C ILE A 69 10.70 -4.76 -1.30
N VAL A 70 11.26 -3.85 -2.06
CA VAL A 70 11.93 -4.11 -3.33
C VAL A 70 13.41 -3.86 -3.15
N ASN A 71 14.22 -4.78 -3.63
CA ASN A 71 15.67 -4.66 -3.62
C ASN A 71 16.24 -5.25 -4.90
N LYS A 72 17.07 -4.49 -5.60
CA LYS A 72 17.63 -4.84 -6.91
C LYS A 72 16.54 -5.13 -7.95
N GLY A 73 15.43 -4.38 -7.92
CA GLY A 73 14.29 -4.54 -8.82
C GLY A 73 13.38 -5.73 -8.53
N TYR A 74 13.63 -6.53 -7.49
CA TYR A 74 12.83 -7.70 -7.14
C TYR A 74 12.06 -7.51 -5.84
N GLU A 75 10.83 -8.00 -5.79
CA GLU A 75 10.06 -8.12 -4.56
C GLU A 75 10.77 -9.06 -3.58
N ARG A 76 11.04 -8.56 -2.37
CA ARG A 76 11.70 -9.33 -1.29
C ARG A 76 10.76 -9.65 -0.15
N VAL A 77 9.81 -8.75 0.09
CA VAL A 77 8.77 -8.89 1.11
C VAL A 77 7.47 -8.32 0.55
N SER A 78 6.39 -9.02 0.79
CA SER A 78 5.03 -8.55 0.58
C SER A 78 4.22 -8.78 1.85
N HIS A 79 3.64 -7.71 2.37
CA HIS A 79 2.73 -7.76 3.51
C HIS A 79 1.43 -7.03 3.14
N ASN A 80 0.31 -7.77 3.19
CA ASN A 80 -1.00 -7.24 2.83
C ASN A 80 -1.96 -7.35 4.00
N TYR A 81 -2.81 -6.33 4.18
CA TYR A 81 -3.86 -6.34 5.19
C TYR A 81 -5.10 -5.56 4.70
N GLU A 82 -6.27 -5.96 5.20
CA GLU A 82 -7.57 -5.46 4.75
C GLU A 82 -7.98 -4.17 5.48
N ILE A 83 -7.12 -3.14 5.42
CA ILE A 83 -7.42 -1.79 5.87
C ILE A 83 -6.98 -0.83 4.78
N GLY A 84 -7.91 0.01 4.34
CA GLY A 84 -7.67 1.01 3.31
C GLY A 84 -8.47 2.28 3.55
N GLY A 85 -8.56 3.12 2.54
CA GLY A 85 -9.25 4.40 2.62
C GLY A 85 -10.74 4.30 2.97
N PHE A 86 -11.37 3.15 2.67
CA PHE A 86 -12.79 2.93 2.99
C PHE A 86 -13.04 2.73 4.49
N GLU A 87 -12.12 2.05 5.20
CA GLU A 87 -12.24 1.91 6.66
C GLU A 87 -12.13 3.26 7.36
N ILE A 88 -11.30 4.17 6.85
CA ILE A 88 -11.24 5.55 7.33
C ILE A 88 -12.57 6.26 7.11
N THR A 89 -13.16 6.14 5.91
CA THR A 89 -14.48 6.71 5.61
C THR A 89 -15.56 6.18 6.55
N ARG A 90 -15.58 4.86 6.79
CA ARG A 90 -16.50 4.22 7.73
C ARG A 90 -16.31 4.71 9.17
N SER A 91 -15.07 4.88 9.59
CA SER A 91 -14.74 5.40 10.92
C SER A 91 -15.27 6.81 11.11
N ILE A 92 -15.09 7.70 10.13
CA ILE A 92 -15.65 9.05 10.13
C ILE A 92 -17.19 9.01 10.15
N ALA A 93 -17.81 8.20 9.29
CA ALA A 93 -19.26 8.08 9.21
C ALA A 93 -19.86 7.69 10.54
N ARG A 94 -19.28 6.70 11.23
CA ARG A 94 -19.73 6.27 12.56
C ARG A 94 -19.51 7.33 13.63
N SER A 95 -18.35 7.98 13.65
CA SER A 95 -17.99 8.97 14.68
C SER A 95 -18.84 10.22 14.62
N LEU A 96 -19.31 10.60 13.41
CA LEU A 96 -20.14 11.79 13.20
C LEU A 96 -21.61 11.49 12.96
N ASN A 97 -21.99 10.22 12.90
CA ASN A 97 -23.34 9.76 12.53
C ASN A 97 -23.84 10.38 11.22
N VAL A 98 -23.00 10.31 10.17
CA VAL A 98 -23.30 10.81 8.83
C VAL A 98 -23.26 9.70 7.79
N SER A 99 -23.77 9.96 6.57
CA SER A 99 -23.68 8.99 5.46
C SER A 99 -22.23 8.74 5.02
N LEU A 100 -21.99 7.61 4.35
CA LEU A 100 -20.68 7.29 3.80
C LEU A 100 -20.20 8.31 2.77
N GLU A 101 -21.14 8.83 1.94
CA GLU A 101 -20.85 9.86 0.94
C GLU A 101 -20.36 11.13 1.64
N LYS A 102 -21.05 11.55 2.70
CA LYS A 102 -20.68 12.74 3.47
C LYS A 102 -19.35 12.56 4.19
N ALA A 103 -19.10 11.39 4.75
CA ALA A 103 -17.83 11.05 5.38
C ALA A 103 -16.66 11.06 4.38
N GLU A 104 -16.89 10.56 3.16
CA GLU A 104 -15.89 10.58 2.08
C GLU A 104 -15.56 12.02 1.63
N GLU A 105 -16.56 12.88 1.51
CA GLU A 105 -16.36 14.32 1.24
C GLU A 105 -15.50 14.97 2.33
N LEU A 106 -15.85 14.73 3.60
CA LEU A 106 -15.13 15.28 4.74
C LEU A 106 -13.69 14.80 4.76
N LYS A 107 -13.45 13.50 4.54
CA LYS A 107 -12.11 12.92 4.43
C LYS A 107 -11.28 13.62 3.36
N LYS A 108 -11.82 13.79 2.15
CA LYS A 108 -11.11 14.44 1.04
C LYS A 108 -10.87 15.93 1.27
N LYS A 109 -11.82 16.63 1.87
CA LYS A 109 -11.76 18.07 2.04
C LYS A 109 -10.90 18.49 3.24
N LEU A 110 -11.06 17.81 4.36
CA LEU A 110 -10.41 18.18 5.61
C LEU A 110 -9.07 17.45 5.79
N GLY A 111 -9.04 16.14 5.52
CA GLY A 111 -7.84 15.33 5.76
C GLY A 111 -7.39 15.43 7.23
N LEU A 112 -6.09 15.38 7.42
CA LEU A 112 -5.44 15.52 8.73
C LEU A 112 -4.98 16.96 9.00
N LYS A 113 -5.74 17.95 8.57
CA LYS A 113 -5.41 19.35 8.89
C LYS A 113 -5.46 19.53 10.41
N GLU A 114 -4.52 20.32 10.93
CA GLU A 114 -4.51 20.79 12.32
C GLU A 114 -5.68 21.76 12.56
N ILE A 115 -6.87 21.25 12.64
CA ILE A 115 -8.02 21.98 13.15
C ILE A 115 -8.40 21.25 14.41
N ASP A 116 -8.17 21.87 15.56
CA ASP A 116 -8.50 21.42 16.90
C ASP A 116 -8.83 19.93 17.09
N GLU A 117 -8.54 19.35 18.24
CA GLU A 117 -8.79 17.94 18.61
C GLU A 117 -10.18 17.46 18.22
N ASN A 118 -10.39 17.23 16.94
CA ASN A 118 -11.69 16.97 16.36
C ASN A 118 -11.88 15.45 16.30
N VAL A 119 -13.07 14.99 16.64
CA VAL A 119 -13.52 13.60 16.57
C VAL A 119 -13.12 12.95 15.22
N ILE A 120 -13.15 13.72 14.12
CA ILE A 120 -12.75 13.29 12.79
C ILE A 120 -11.27 12.91 12.75
N ASN A 121 -10.38 13.76 13.30
CA ASN A 121 -8.94 13.51 13.30
C ASN A 121 -8.59 12.26 14.09
N ASN A 122 -9.22 12.05 15.25
CA ASN A 122 -8.97 10.87 16.08
C ASN A 122 -9.42 9.58 15.40
N ALA A 123 -10.59 9.62 14.74
CA ALA A 123 -11.11 8.48 13.97
C ALA A 123 -10.19 8.06 12.80
N MET A 124 -9.53 9.04 12.15
CA MET A 124 -8.58 8.78 11.07
C MET A 124 -7.20 8.37 11.59
N LYS A 125 -6.69 9.08 12.61
CA LYS A 125 -5.32 8.89 13.13
C LYS A 125 -5.07 7.45 13.58
N SER A 126 -5.99 6.84 14.30
CA SER A 126 -5.84 5.46 14.80
C SER A 126 -5.57 4.46 13.67
N LEU A 127 -6.30 4.56 12.54
CA LEU A 127 -6.12 3.68 11.40
C LEU A 127 -4.81 3.98 10.65
N ILE A 128 -4.47 5.26 10.52
CA ILE A 128 -3.21 5.67 9.87
C ILE A 128 -2.01 5.29 10.73
N ASP A 129 -2.09 5.44 12.04
CA ASP A 129 -1.03 5.01 12.97
C ASP A 129 -0.79 3.50 12.89
N MET A 130 -1.85 2.70 12.68
CA MET A 130 -1.71 1.27 12.41
C MET A 130 -0.98 1.01 11.09
N MET A 131 -1.31 1.76 10.01
CA MET A 131 -0.59 1.65 8.74
C MET A 131 0.90 1.99 8.89
N VAL A 132 1.21 3.05 9.63
CA VAL A 132 2.60 3.43 9.96
C VAL A 132 3.30 2.35 10.77
N PHE A 133 2.63 1.78 11.77
CA PHE A 133 3.18 0.72 12.63
C PHE A 133 3.53 -0.52 11.80
N GLU A 134 2.63 -1.01 10.96
CA GLU A 134 2.89 -2.18 10.11
C GLU A 134 4.00 -1.88 9.08
N THR A 135 4.07 -0.67 8.54
CA THR A 135 5.15 -0.25 7.65
C THR A 135 6.50 -0.29 8.39
N ARG A 136 6.57 0.32 9.57
CA ARG A 136 7.80 0.35 10.39
C ARG A 136 8.25 -1.06 10.77
N LYS A 137 7.33 -1.90 11.23
CA LYS A 137 7.60 -3.30 11.58
C LYS A 137 8.16 -4.09 10.40
N THR A 138 7.55 -3.95 9.21
CA THR A 138 8.00 -4.62 7.99
C THR A 138 9.42 -4.17 7.61
N ILE A 139 9.70 -2.86 7.70
CA ILE A 139 11.03 -2.30 7.44
C ILE A 139 12.05 -2.85 8.45
N THR A 140 11.75 -2.76 9.75
CA THR A 140 12.67 -3.21 10.81
C THR A 140 13.02 -4.67 10.65
N ASN A 141 12.02 -5.54 10.46
CA ASN A 141 12.24 -6.97 10.25
C ASN A 141 13.14 -7.26 9.04
N TYR A 142 12.96 -6.53 7.94
CA TYR A 142 13.81 -6.70 6.76
C TYR A 142 15.24 -6.22 7.01
N GLU A 143 15.42 -5.04 7.60
CA GLU A 143 16.72 -4.47 7.88
C GLU A 143 17.54 -5.35 8.83
N GLU A 144 16.90 -5.89 9.88
CA GLU A 144 17.53 -6.82 10.82
C GLU A 144 17.90 -8.15 10.15
N ALA A 145 16.99 -8.72 9.35
CA ALA A 145 17.24 -10.00 8.70
C ALA A 145 18.29 -9.95 7.58
N LYS A 146 18.42 -8.81 6.89
CA LYS A 146 19.30 -8.67 5.71
C LYS A 146 20.53 -7.79 5.95
N GLY A 147 20.60 -7.04 7.06
CA GLY A 147 21.66 -6.08 7.33
C GLY A 147 21.71 -4.92 6.33
N GLN A 148 20.63 -4.66 5.61
CA GLN A 148 20.53 -3.64 4.58
C GLN A 148 19.49 -2.60 4.97
N LYS A 149 19.85 -1.32 4.88
CA LYS A 149 18.95 -0.21 5.19
C LYS A 149 18.04 0.13 4.01
N ILE A 150 16.80 0.47 4.31
CA ILE A 150 15.87 1.02 3.33
C ILE A 150 16.28 2.44 3.00
N SER A 151 16.44 2.75 1.70
CA SER A 151 16.84 4.07 1.22
C SER A 151 15.68 5.05 1.09
N LYS A 152 14.48 4.55 0.73
CA LYS A 152 13.31 5.40 0.52
C LYS A 152 12.00 4.65 0.75
N VAL A 153 10.94 5.43 1.02
CA VAL A 153 9.56 4.94 1.15
C VAL A 153 8.69 5.67 0.14
N LEU A 154 8.01 4.93 -0.72
CA LEU A 154 7.06 5.44 -1.71
C LEU A 154 5.64 5.17 -1.22
N LEU A 155 4.84 6.24 -1.08
CA LEU A 155 3.42 6.14 -0.77
C LEU A 155 2.62 6.25 -2.06
N VAL A 156 1.80 5.24 -2.34
CA VAL A 156 0.96 5.19 -3.55
C VAL A 156 -0.47 4.83 -3.23
N GLY A 157 -1.37 5.02 -4.19
CA GLY A 157 -2.80 4.81 -4.02
C GLY A 157 -3.58 6.11 -3.82
N GLY A 158 -4.83 6.00 -3.41
CA GLY A 158 -5.72 7.16 -3.29
C GLY A 158 -5.52 7.97 -2.02
N LEU A 159 -5.19 7.30 -0.91
CA LEU A 159 -5.12 7.93 0.41
C LEU A 159 -3.98 8.96 0.56
N PRO A 160 -2.79 8.79 -0.03
CA PRO A 160 -1.74 9.80 0.01
C PRO A 160 -2.13 11.18 -0.54
N ASN A 161 -3.18 11.26 -1.36
CA ASN A 161 -3.72 12.53 -1.85
C ASN A 161 -4.58 13.30 -0.82
N MET A 162 -4.88 12.68 0.32
CA MET A 162 -5.63 13.33 1.39
C MET A 162 -4.79 14.45 2.00
N PRO A 163 -5.39 15.63 2.30
CA PRO A 163 -4.64 16.74 2.89
C PRO A 163 -3.86 16.35 4.13
N ASN A 164 -2.61 16.74 4.19
CA ASN A 164 -1.64 16.50 5.27
C ASN A 164 -1.30 15.03 5.58
N PHE A 165 -1.77 14.07 4.79
CA PHE A 165 -1.50 12.65 5.01
C PHE A 165 0.01 12.33 4.93
N ILE A 166 0.67 12.77 3.87
CA ILE A 166 2.10 12.48 3.65
C ILE A 166 2.95 13.03 4.80
N ASN A 167 2.71 14.26 5.22
CA ASN A 167 3.45 14.87 6.32
C ASN A 167 3.25 14.11 7.63
N TYR A 168 2.01 13.74 7.93
CA TYR A 168 1.68 12.95 9.12
C TYR A 168 2.35 11.58 9.09
N PHE A 169 2.25 10.87 7.95
CA PHE A 169 2.84 9.55 7.78
C PHE A 169 4.36 9.60 7.90
N LYS A 170 5.02 10.57 7.25
CA LYS A 170 6.47 10.80 7.33
C LYS A 170 6.91 11.08 8.76
N GLN A 171 6.25 12.01 9.45
CA GLN A 171 6.54 12.35 10.84
C GLN A 171 6.41 11.13 11.77
N LYS A 172 5.33 10.38 11.63
CA LYS A 172 5.07 9.19 12.45
C LYS A 172 6.01 8.03 12.12
N LEU A 173 6.37 7.84 10.85
CA LEU A 173 7.32 6.81 10.45
C LEU A 173 8.73 7.13 10.96
N GLY A 174 9.09 8.41 11.07
CA GLY A 174 10.42 8.89 11.48
C GLY A 174 11.48 8.66 10.40
N ARG A 175 11.06 8.66 9.13
CA ARG A 175 11.95 8.48 7.96
C ARG A 175 11.54 9.43 6.84
N GLU A 176 12.52 9.75 5.99
CA GLU A 176 12.31 10.53 4.76
C GLU A 176 11.82 9.67 3.61
#